data_8535acdd1cc52e37f3d96aedd74b1754
#
_entry.id   8535acdd1cc52e37f3d96aedd74b1754
#
_cell.length_a   1.000
_cell.length_b   1.000
_cell.length_c   1.000
_cell.angle_alpha   90.00
_cell.angle_beta   90.00
_cell.angle_gamma   90.00
#
_symmetry.space_group_name_H-M   'P 1'
#
loop_
_entity.id
_entity.type
_entity.pdbx_description
1 polymer ?
#
loop_
_entity_poly.entity_id
_entity_poly.type
_entity_poly.pdbx_seq_one_letter_code
_entity_poly.pdbx_strand_id
1 'polypeptide(L)'
;MTFIGFYIKTFILFLRSLGVLLYTLVYGAMPFDGSNFKRLVKQITTGDYYEPKSPASASGLVRTMLTVSAEKRANIGDICSHWWVNEGYPQTCLEEAEYLASLTPVRLDVLLTLAPSAAREDGSQNDSPQVSLFLIITSN
;
A
#
# COMPACT_ATOMS: atom_id res chain seq x y z
N MET A 1 13.96 10.09 -17.65
CA MET A 1 13.30 9.23 -16.64
C MET A 1 12.28 8.41 -17.42
N THR A 2 12.53 7.12 -17.60
CA THR A 2 11.70 6.26 -18.47
C THR A 2 10.35 5.99 -17.80
N PHE A 3 9.28 5.93 -18.62
CA PHE A 3 7.90 5.62 -18.19
C PHE A 3 7.83 4.38 -17.29
N ILE A 4 8.62 3.36 -17.57
CA ILE A 4 8.73 2.12 -16.80
C ILE A 4 9.24 2.39 -15.37
N GLY A 5 10.20 3.27 -15.17
CA GLY A 5 10.72 3.63 -13.85
C GLY A 5 9.69 4.35 -12.96
N PHE A 6 8.79 5.11 -13.57
CA PHE A 6 7.68 5.75 -12.85
C PHE A 6 6.65 4.71 -12.36
N TYR A 7 6.25 3.76 -13.21
CA TYR A 7 5.31 2.70 -12.84
C TYR A 7 5.85 1.81 -11.71
N ILE A 8 7.12 1.41 -11.77
CA ILE A 8 7.76 0.58 -10.75
C ILE A 8 7.78 1.33 -9.40
N LYS A 9 8.16 2.60 -9.39
CA LYS A 9 8.16 3.40 -8.15
C LYS A 9 6.75 3.53 -7.57
N THR A 10 5.76 3.87 -8.37
CA THR A 10 4.36 3.99 -7.93
C THR A 10 3.85 2.68 -7.36
N PHE A 11 4.15 1.55 -8.00
CA PHE A 11 3.74 0.23 -7.51
C PHE A 11 4.38 -0.15 -6.16
N ILE A 12 5.67 0.11 -5.99
CA ILE A 12 6.39 -0.12 -4.74
C ILE A 12 5.80 0.71 -3.58
N LEU A 13 5.35 1.93 -3.89
CA LEU A 13 4.71 2.82 -2.93
C LEU A 13 3.33 2.30 -2.51
N PHE A 14 2.56 1.81 -3.47
CA PHE A 14 1.27 1.17 -3.21
C PHE A 14 1.40 0.01 -2.22
N LEU A 15 2.43 -0.82 -2.35
CA LEU A 15 2.68 -1.95 -1.44
C LEU A 15 2.93 -1.50 0.01
N ARG A 16 3.60 -0.36 0.22
CA ARG A 16 3.76 0.20 1.56
C ARG A 16 2.44 0.69 2.15
N SER A 17 1.63 1.36 1.34
CA SER A 17 0.30 1.81 1.77
C SER A 17 -0.61 0.63 2.11
N LEU A 18 -0.52 -0.46 1.36
CA LEU A 18 -1.19 -1.72 1.67
C LEU A 18 -0.69 -2.29 3.01
N GLY A 19 0.60 -2.17 3.32
CA GLY A 19 1.16 -2.55 4.62
C GLY A 19 0.61 -1.74 5.78
N VAL A 20 0.40 -0.43 5.60
CA VAL A 20 -0.26 0.44 6.59
C VAL A 20 -1.71 0.00 6.82
N LEU A 21 -2.43 -0.32 5.75
CA LEU A 21 -3.80 -0.83 5.83
C LEU A 21 -3.85 -2.17 6.58
N LEU A 22 -2.97 -3.10 6.21
CA LEU A 22 -2.87 -4.40 6.87
C LEU A 22 -2.58 -4.25 8.37
N TYR A 23 -1.60 -3.39 8.73
CA TYR A 23 -1.32 -3.09 10.14
C TYR A 23 -2.58 -2.60 10.87
N THR A 24 -3.31 -1.66 10.25
CA THR A 24 -4.53 -1.09 10.86
C THR A 24 -5.62 -2.14 11.06
N LEU A 25 -5.79 -3.04 10.11
CA LEU A 25 -6.77 -4.13 10.20
C LEU A 25 -6.39 -5.15 11.29
N VAL A 26 -5.11 -5.45 11.43
CA VAL A 26 -4.60 -6.45 12.38
C VAL A 26 -4.58 -5.92 13.81
N TYR A 27 -4.19 -4.65 14.00
CA TYR A 27 -3.98 -4.07 15.33
C TYR A 27 -5.05 -3.07 15.77
N GLY A 28 -5.97 -2.68 14.90
CA GLY A 28 -7.02 -1.71 15.20
C GLY A 28 -6.51 -0.28 15.42
N ALA A 29 -5.27 0.03 15.06
CA ALA A 29 -4.64 1.33 15.24
C ALA A 29 -3.70 1.64 14.07
N MET A 30 -3.44 2.93 13.81
CA MET A 30 -2.47 3.33 12.79
C MET A 30 -1.04 3.05 13.25
N PRO A 31 -0.13 2.62 12.36
CA PRO A 31 1.27 2.35 12.72
C PRO A 31 2.04 3.62 13.07
N PHE A 32 1.66 4.75 12.51
CA PHE A 32 2.33 6.04 12.67
C PHE A 32 1.41 7.06 13.34
N ASP A 33 1.99 7.89 14.22
CA ASP A 33 1.26 8.91 14.97
C ASP A 33 1.04 10.18 14.13
N GLY A 34 -0.20 10.38 13.70
CA GLY A 34 -0.62 11.55 12.92
C GLY A 34 -0.87 12.83 13.73
N SER A 35 -0.76 12.80 15.04
CA SER A 35 -1.04 13.96 15.90
C SER A 35 -0.02 15.11 15.72
N ASN A 36 1.18 14.81 15.30
CA ASN A 36 2.25 15.77 15.04
C ASN A 36 2.94 15.48 13.71
N PHE A 37 2.87 16.44 12.77
CA PHE A 37 3.40 16.27 11.43
C PHE A 37 4.91 15.99 11.38
N LYS A 38 5.73 16.68 12.18
CA LYS A 38 7.19 16.43 12.20
C LYS A 38 7.52 15.03 12.73
N ARG A 39 6.79 14.57 13.74
CA ARG A 39 6.94 13.23 14.29
C ARG A 39 6.51 12.17 13.29
N LEU A 40 5.36 12.39 12.63
CA LEU A 40 4.85 11.51 11.58
C LEU A 40 5.87 11.33 10.45
N VAL A 41 6.41 12.42 9.91
CA VAL A 41 7.44 12.37 8.86
C VAL A 41 8.67 11.59 9.33
N LYS A 42 9.14 11.85 10.55
CA LYS A 42 10.27 11.13 11.13
C LYS A 42 9.97 9.63 11.21
N GLN A 43 8.84 9.23 11.76
CA GLN A 43 8.45 7.82 11.89
C GLN A 43 8.35 7.13 10.53
N ILE A 44 7.75 7.78 9.53
CA ILE A 44 7.64 7.24 8.17
C ILE A 44 9.02 7.05 7.54
N THR A 45 9.93 8.01 7.70
CA THR A 45 11.26 7.98 7.08
C THR A 45 12.23 7.02 7.76
N THR A 46 12.11 6.84 9.07
CA THR A 46 12.94 5.90 9.83
C THR A 46 12.35 4.49 9.91
N GLY A 47 11.06 4.32 9.58
CA GLY A 47 10.35 3.05 9.76
C GLY A 47 10.06 2.73 11.23
N ASP A 48 10.03 3.75 12.09
CA ASP A 48 9.76 3.62 13.52
C ASP A 48 8.26 3.61 13.77
N TYR A 49 7.67 2.44 13.86
CA TYR A 49 6.26 2.23 14.20
C TYR A 49 6.13 1.37 15.45
N TYR A 50 5.01 1.51 16.14
CA TYR A 50 4.73 0.70 17.33
C TYR A 50 4.50 -0.76 16.95
N GLU A 51 5.27 -1.68 17.51
CA GLU A 51 5.05 -3.12 17.39
C GLU A 51 4.62 -3.67 18.77
N PRO A 52 3.43 -4.27 18.89
CA PRO A 52 2.96 -4.84 20.15
C PRO A 52 3.90 -5.91 20.69
N LYS A 53 3.99 -6.04 22.02
CA LYS A 53 4.82 -7.09 22.69
C LYS A 53 4.38 -8.51 22.33
N SER A 54 3.07 -8.69 22.06
CA SER A 54 2.53 -9.94 21.53
C SER A 54 2.11 -9.70 20.07
N PRO A 55 3.03 -9.89 19.13
CA PRO A 55 2.74 -9.62 17.73
C PRO A 55 1.70 -10.61 17.19
N ALA A 56 0.80 -10.13 16.34
CA ALA A 56 -0.13 -10.98 15.61
C ALA A 56 0.62 -11.90 14.63
N SER A 57 -0.02 -12.96 14.17
CA SER A 57 0.54 -13.89 13.18
C SER A 57 0.97 -13.19 11.88
N ALA A 58 0.27 -12.12 11.48
CA ALA A 58 0.60 -11.28 10.33
C ALA A 58 1.82 -10.36 10.52
N SER A 59 2.41 -10.27 11.73
CA SER A 59 3.45 -9.28 12.04
C SER A 59 4.69 -9.37 11.12
N GLY A 60 5.07 -10.57 10.73
CA GLY A 60 6.16 -10.81 9.78
C GLY A 60 5.90 -10.14 8.44
N LEU A 61 4.71 -10.32 7.89
CA LEU A 61 4.29 -9.71 6.63
C LEU A 61 4.23 -8.19 6.75
N VAL A 62 3.58 -7.67 7.78
CA VAL A 62 3.52 -6.22 8.05
C VAL A 62 4.91 -5.59 8.07
N ARG A 63 5.87 -6.22 8.77
CA ARG A 63 7.25 -5.72 8.86
C ARG A 63 7.93 -5.64 7.50
N THR A 64 7.79 -6.66 6.66
CA THR A 64 8.38 -6.67 5.32
C THR A 64 7.74 -5.64 4.39
N MET A 65 6.42 -5.41 4.51
CA MET A 65 5.69 -4.40 3.73
C MET A 65 6.00 -2.96 4.18
N LEU A 66 6.22 -2.72 5.48
CA LEU A 66 6.54 -1.40 6.04
C LEU A 66 8.03 -1.05 5.96
N THR A 67 8.88 -1.93 5.44
CA THR A 67 10.31 -1.68 5.25
C THR A 67 10.54 -0.39 4.46
N VAL A 68 11.43 0.49 4.99
CA VAL A 68 11.70 1.82 4.40
C VAL A 68 12.39 1.69 3.04
N SER A 69 13.45 0.88 2.96
CA SER A 69 14.13 0.63 1.69
C SER A 69 13.20 -0.03 0.68
N ALA A 70 12.96 0.63 -0.43
CA ALA A 70 12.11 0.14 -1.51
C ALA A 70 12.61 -1.20 -2.10
N GLU A 71 13.93 -1.37 -2.15
CA GLU A 71 14.59 -2.57 -2.68
C GLU A 71 14.45 -3.80 -1.76
N LYS A 72 14.34 -3.55 -0.45
CA LYS A 72 14.19 -4.59 0.58
C LYS A 72 12.74 -4.83 0.98
N ARG A 73 11.84 -3.99 0.52
CA ARG A 73 10.41 -4.11 0.81
C ARG A 73 9.83 -5.30 0.04
N ALA A 74 8.92 -6.04 0.69
CA ALA A 74 8.20 -7.12 0.05
C ALA A 74 7.55 -6.65 -1.27
N ASN A 75 7.79 -7.37 -2.35
CA ASN A 75 7.09 -7.21 -3.61
C ASN A 75 5.77 -8.00 -3.60
N ILE A 76 4.97 -7.91 -4.65
CA ILE A 76 3.67 -8.60 -4.71
C ILE A 76 3.82 -10.11 -4.66
N GLY A 77 4.85 -10.67 -5.30
CA GLY A 77 5.15 -12.11 -5.25
C GLY A 77 5.48 -12.57 -3.83
N ASP A 78 6.29 -11.79 -3.10
CA ASP A 78 6.61 -12.08 -1.69
C ASP A 78 5.36 -12.06 -0.81
N ILE A 79 4.47 -11.08 -1.03
CA ILE A 79 3.21 -10.94 -0.28
C ILE A 79 2.30 -12.15 -0.57
N CYS A 80 2.08 -12.45 -1.85
CA CYS A 80 1.20 -13.54 -2.27
C CYS A 80 1.73 -14.92 -1.87
N SER A 81 3.05 -15.09 -1.76
CA SER A 81 3.68 -16.35 -1.32
C SER A 81 3.78 -16.47 0.19
N HIS A 82 3.47 -15.40 0.94
CA HIS A 82 3.62 -15.42 2.39
C HIS A 82 2.64 -16.42 3.03
N TRP A 83 3.14 -17.24 3.96
CA TRP A 83 2.36 -18.30 4.60
C TRP A 83 1.05 -17.79 5.23
N TRP A 84 1.06 -16.61 5.84
CA TRP A 84 -0.12 -16.03 6.48
C TRP A 84 -1.23 -15.69 5.48
N VAL A 85 -0.88 -15.28 4.26
CA VAL A 85 -1.85 -14.97 3.19
C VAL A 85 -2.52 -16.25 2.69
N ASN A 86 -1.78 -17.36 2.70
CA ASN A 86 -2.26 -18.65 2.19
C ASN A 86 -2.73 -19.59 3.31
N GLU A 87 -2.78 -19.12 4.57
CA GLU A 87 -3.18 -19.95 5.72
C GLU A 87 -4.61 -20.48 5.55
N GLY A 88 -4.76 -21.79 5.56
CA GLY A 88 -6.06 -22.47 5.39
C GLY A 88 -6.51 -22.67 3.94
N TYR A 89 -5.71 -22.28 2.95
CA TYR A 89 -6.00 -22.49 1.55
C TYR A 89 -5.07 -23.52 0.93
N PRO A 90 -5.58 -24.45 0.10
CA PRO A 90 -4.77 -25.49 -0.53
C PRO A 90 -3.91 -24.97 -1.71
N GLN A 91 -4.26 -23.82 -2.27
CA GLN A 91 -3.61 -23.17 -3.41
C GLN A 91 -3.12 -21.79 -3.03
N THR A 92 -2.09 -21.30 -3.73
CA THR A 92 -1.61 -19.93 -3.54
C THR A 92 -2.60 -18.93 -4.12
N CYS A 93 -2.70 -17.74 -3.51
CA CYS A 93 -3.59 -16.69 -4.01
C CYS A 93 -3.24 -16.20 -5.43
N LEU A 94 -2.02 -16.48 -5.93
CA LEU A 94 -1.62 -16.17 -7.31
C LEU A 94 -2.33 -17.07 -8.32
N GLU A 95 -2.40 -18.38 -8.06
CA GLU A 95 -3.09 -19.32 -8.94
C GLU A 95 -4.58 -19.02 -9.06
N GLU A 96 -5.21 -18.69 -7.92
CA GLU A 96 -6.60 -18.29 -7.89
C GLU A 96 -6.84 -16.95 -8.65
N ALA A 97 -5.94 -15.99 -8.48
CA ALA A 97 -6.03 -14.70 -9.17
C ALA A 97 -5.90 -14.84 -10.70
N GLU A 98 -5.00 -15.68 -11.20
CA GLU A 98 -4.87 -15.97 -12.62
C GLU A 98 -6.12 -16.63 -13.19
N TYR A 99 -6.67 -17.59 -12.46
CA TYR A 99 -7.93 -18.24 -12.85
C TYR A 99 -9.09 -17.23 -12.92
N LEU A 100 -9.28 -16.42 -11.87
CA LEU A 100 -10.34 -15.41 -11.82
C LEU A 100 -10.17 -14.35 -12.91
N ALA A 101 -8.94 -13.91 -13.20
CA ALA A 101 -8.65 -12.97 -14.27
C ALA A 101 -9.01 -13.52 -15.65
N SER A 102 -8.91 -14.85 -15.85
CA SER A 102 -9.29 -15.50 -17.09
C SER A 102 -10.82 -15.59 -17.28
N LEU A 103 -11.57 -15.65 -16.17
CA LEU A 103 -13.03 -15.81 -16.20
C LEU A 103 -13.78 -14.49 -16.37
N THR A 104 -13.24 -13.40 -15.84
CA THR A 104 -13.94 -12.10 -15.77
C THR A 104 -13.07 -10.99 -16.32
N PRO A 105 -13.07 -10.76 -17.63
CA PRO A 105 -12.36 -9.62 -18.19
C PRO A 105 -12.90 -8.33 -17.59
N VAL A 106 -12.01 -7.46 -17.13
CA VAL A 106 -12.40 -6.13 -16.63
C VAL A 106 -13.09 -5.35 -17.75
N ARG A 107 -14.34 -5.02 -17.58
CA ARG A 107 -15.10 -4.21 -18.52
C ARG A 107 -14.72 -2.74 -18.36
N LEU A 108 -13.76 -2.31 -19.16
CA LEU A 108 -13.24 -0.95 -19.13
C LEU A 108 -14.34 0.09 -19.48
N ASP A 109 -15.28 -0.26 -20.35
CA ASP A 109 -16.45 0.54 -20.68
C ASP A 109 -17.30 0.87 -19.43
N VAL A 110 -17.53 -0.11 -18.55
CA VAL A 110 -18.27 0.07 -17.30
C VAL A 110 -17.44 0.94 -16.32
N LEU A 111 -16.14 0.69 -16.20
CA LEU A 111 -15.28 1.50 -15.33
C LEU A 111 -15.26 2.97 -15.76
N LEU A 112 -15.20 3.26 -17.04
CA LEU A 112 -15.22 4.61 -17.56
C LEU A 112 -16.55 5.34 -17.32
N THR A 113 -17.67 4.62 -17.29
CA THR A 113 -18.99 5.21 -16.95
C THR A 113 -19.14 5.48 -15.45
N LEU A 114 -18.43 4.73 -14.60
CA LEU A 114 -18.46 4.89 -13.14
C LEU A 114 -17.36 5.85 -12.62
N ALA A 115 -16.36 6.15 -13.45
CA ALA A 115 -15.34 7.11 -13.08
C ALA A 115 -15.99 8.50 -12.87
N PRO A 116 -15.77 9.17 -11.74
CA PRO A 116 -16.25 10.53 -11.56
C PRO A 116 -15.68 11.37 -12.70
N SER A 117 -16.58 12.05 -13.43
CA SER A 117 -16.22 13.02 -14.47
C SER A 117 -15.17 13.96 -13.89
N ALA A 118 -13.95 13.98 -14.44
CA ALA A 118 -12.92 14.89 -13.98
C ALA A 118 -13.52 16.31 -14.01
N ALA A 119 -13.78 16.85 -12.81
CA ALA A 119 -14.27 18.21 -12.66
C ALA A 119 -13.24 19.11 -13.37
N ARG A 120 -13.72 19.93 -14.30
CA ARG A 120 -12.94 20.96 -14.97
C ARG A 120 -12.17 21.71 -13.89
N GLU A 121 -10.84 21.75 -14.01
CA GLU A 121 -9.97 22.56 -13.19
C GLU A 121 -10.36 24.03 -13.37
N ASP A 122 -11.20 24.52 -12.47
CA ASP A 122 -11.34 25.94 -12.24
C ASP A 122 -10.35 26.28 -11.13
N GLY A 123 -9.37 27.14 -11.45
CA GLY A 123 -8.20 27.40 -10.64
C GLY A 123 -8.53 27.99 -9.26
N SER A 124 -8.47 27.15 -8.26
CA SER A 124 -8.36 27.57 -6.87
C SER A 124 -7.32 26.70 -6.19
N GLN A 125 -6.15 27.29 -5.94
CA GLN A 125 -5.13 26.75 -5.06
C GLN A 125 -5.71 26.60 -3.66
N ASN A 126 -6.12 25.39 -3.29
CA ASN A 126 -6.28 25.00 -1.91
C ASN A 126 -5.20 23.97 -1.59
N ASP A 127 -4.14 24.45 -0.95
CA ASP A 127 -3.11 23.66 -0.29
C ASP A 127 -3.76 22.79 0.79
N SER A 128 -4.25 21.63 0.40
CA SER A 128 -4.79 20.66 1.32
C SER A 128 -3.64 19.83 1.89
N PRO A 129 -3.46 19.70 3.22
CA PRO A 129 -2.39 18.95 3.86
C PRO A 129 -2.32 17.47 3.43
N GLN A 130 -3.40 16.95 2.87
CA GLN A 130 -3.57 15.56 2.45
C GLN A 130 -2.64 15.16 1.28
N VAL A 131 -2.41 16.07 0.33
CA VAL A 131 -1.57 15.79 -0.86
C VAL A 131 -0.09 15.74 -0.48
N SER A 132 0.32 16.55 0.49
CA SER A 132 1.69 16.57 1.01
C SER A 132 2.07 15.27 1.72
N LEU A 133 1.12 14.64 2.41
CA LEU A 133 1.32 13.37 3.11
C LEU A 133 1.55 12.22 2.12
N PHE A 134 0.82 12.20 1.01
CA PHE A 134 0.95 11.19 -0.03
C PHE A 134 2.34 11.27 -0.69
N LEU A 135 2.84 12.48 -0.95
CA LEU A 135 4.18 12.70 -1.51
C LEU A 135 5.30 12.28 -0.54
N ILE A 136 5.15 12.50 0.77
CA ILE A 136 6.15 12.10 1.77
C ILE A 136 6.22 10.59 1.93
N ILE A 137 5.08 9.90 1.90
CA ILE A 137 5.02 8.44 1.91
C ILE A 137 5.69 7.87 0.65
N THR A 138 5.73 8.64 -0.43
CA THR A 138 6.20 8.23 -1.75
C THR A 138 7.65 8.61 -2.09
N SER A 139 8.31 9.48 -1.32
CA SER A 139 9.58 10.12 -1.70
C SER A 139 10.86 9.45 -1.17
N ASN A 140 10.78 8.26 -0.52
CA ASN A 140 11.98 7.54 -0.03
C ASN A 140 12.07 6.13 -0.59
#